data_cc997dfe725a862684057ffbbcfe9575
#
_entry.id   cc997dfe725a862684057ffbbcfe9575
#
_cell.length_a   1.000
_cell.length_b   1.000
_cell.length_c   1.000
_cell.angle_alpha   90.00
_cell.angle_beta   90.00
_cell.angle_gamma   90.00
#
_symmetry.space_group_name_H-M   'P 1'
#
loop_
_entity.id
_entity.type
_entity.pdbx_description
1 polymer ?
#
loop_
_entity_poly.entity_id
_entity_poly.type
_entity_poly.pdbx_seq_one_letter_code
_entity_poly.pdbx_strand_id
1 'polypeptide(L)'
;MNITMLGTGNALVTECYNTCFVLQENEEYFMVDGGGGSAILHQLKHAGIDWKEVRTIFVTHKHIDHITGIIWMIRMICQHMKQGEYEGEAVIYAHDEVIDLLLDLARKLLPKKETDFIGKRLHLIAVKNGESVEILNKRVTFFDIQSTKAKQFGFCMELGDGERLTCCGDEPYNPCEKKYAENSTWLLHEAFCLDGQADIFHPYEKHHRSEEHTSELQSLRHLVCRLLLEQKA
;
A
#
# COMPACT_ATOMS: atom_id res chain seq x y z
N MET A 1 -0.65 8.61 15.63
CA MET A 1 -0.49 8.22 14.22
C MET A 1 -1.72 8.61 13.42
N ASN A 2 -1.57 9.12 12.19
CA ASN A 2 -2.65 9.49 11.29
C ASN A 2 -2.63 8.59 10.04
N ILE A 3 -3.82 8.30 9.49
CA ILE A 3 -3.99 7.60 8.21
C ILE A 3 -4.62 8.57 7.22
N THR A 4 -3.96 8.81 6.10
CA THR A 4 -4.47 9.66 5.02
C THR A 4 -4.68 8.80 3.77
N MET A 5 -5.95 8.58 3.39
CA MET A 5 -6.29 7.90 2.14
C MET A 5 -6.03 8.83 0.96
N LEU A 6 -5.14 8.44 0.06
CA LEU A 6 -4.84 9.19 -1.18
C LEU A 6 -5.76 8.75 -2.33
N GLY A 7 -6.25 7.53 -2.28
CA GLY A 7 -7.20 6.97 -3.21
C GLY A 7 -7.89 5.74 -2.63
N THR A 8 -9.08 5.43 -3.12
CA THR A 8 -9.92 4.32 -2.65
C THR A 8 -10.50 3.49 -3.81
N GLY A 9 -10.09 3.79 -5.03
CA GLY A 9 -10.63 3.16 -6.22
C GLY A 9 -9.95 1.85 -6.61
N ASN A 10 -10.69 0.98 -7.30
CA ASN A 10 -10.15 -0.23 -7.93
C ASN A 10 -9.45 0.08 -9.26
N ALA A 11 -8.98 -0.94 -9.98
CA ALA A 11 -8.29 -0.81 -11.26
C ALA A 11 -9.09 -0.11 -12.38
N LEU A 12 -10.44 -0.12 -12.30
CA LEU A 12 -11.31 0.39 -13.37
C LEU A 12 -11.97 1.73 -13.04
N VAL A 13 -11.65 2.34 -11.89
CA VAL A 13 -12.27 3.62 -11.50
C VAL A 13 -11.81 4.76 -12.40
N THR A 14 -12.75 5.67 -12.67
CA THR A 14 -12.52 6.89 -13.45
C THR A 14 -12.76 8.17 -12.63
N GLU A 15 -13.50 8.09 -11.53
CA GLU A 15 -13.94 9.24 -10.74
C GLU A 15 -13.09 9.49 -9.50
N CYS A 16 -12.26 8.51 -9.09
CA CYS A 16 -11.36 8.65 -7.96
C CYS A 16 -10.02 8.02 -8.25
N TYR A 17 -9.04 8.24 -7.38
CA TYR A 17 -7.72 7.63 -7.52
C TYR A 17 -7.69 6.22 -6.96
N ASN A 18 -6.81 5.38 -7.53
CA ASN A 18 -6.64 4.00 -7.09
C ASN A 18 -6.15 3.90 -5.64
N THR A 19 -6.43 2.78 -5.01
CA THR A 19 -6.17 2.56 -3.59
C THR A 19 -4.70 2.74 -3.25
N CYS A 20 -4.43 3.73 -2.42
CA CYS A 20 -3.16 3.97 -1.77
C CYS A 20 -3.37 4.91 -0.59
N PHE A 21 -2.48 4.86 0.39
CA PHE A 21 -2.59 5.67 1.60
C PHE A 21 -1.22 5.98 2.21
N VAL A 22 -1.21 6.92 3.15
CA VAL A 22 -0.03 7.29 3.93
C VAL A 22 -0.34 7.17 5.40
N LEU A 23 0.55 6.51 6.14
CA LEU A 23 0.63 6.58 7.59
C LEU A 23 1.62 7.67 7.97
N GLN A 24 1.23 8.51 8.91
CA GLN A 24 2.06 9.61 9.40
C GLN A 24 2.22 9.53 10.92
N GLU A 25 3.45 9.67 11.36
CA GLU A 25 3.77 9.90 12.77
C GLU A 25 4.81 11.02 12.86
N ASN A 26 4.45 12.08 13.56
CA ASN A 26 5.22 13.33 13.56
C ASN A 26 5.43 13.87 12.12
N GLU A 27 6.67 14.05 11.70
CA GLU A 27 7.03 14.52 10.36
C GLU A 27 7.49 13.37 9.43
N GLU A 28 7.31 12.12 9.85
CA GLU A 28 7.70 10.94 9.06
C GLU A 28 6.48 10.31 8.38
N TYR A 29 6.67 9.84 7.16
CA TYR A 29 5.63 9.28 6.31
C TYR A 29 5.99 7.88 5.83
N PHE A 30 5.01 6.98 5.92
CA PHE A 30 5.06 5.64 5.35
C PHE A 30 3.92 5.49 4.34
N MET A 31 4.25 5.47 3.05
CA MET A 31 3.28 5.32 1.96
C MET A 31 3.08 3.85 1.62
N VAL A 32 1.83 3.46 1.40
CA VAL A 32 1.44 2.11 0.98
C VAL A 32 0.77 2.19 -0.38
N ASP A 33 1.39 1.54 -1.35
CA ASP A 33 1.07 1.58 -2.79
C ASP A 33 1.14 2.98 -3.41
N GLY A 34 1.12 3.04 -4.72
CA GLY A 34 1.28 4.29 -5.47
C GLY A 34 0.12 4.63 -6.38
N GLY A 35 -0.91 3.78 -6.45
CA GLY A 35 -1.99 3.97 -7.38
C GLY A 35 -1.55 3.92 -8.86
N GLY A 36 -2.40 4.42 -9.75
CA GLY A 36 -2.29 4.34 -11.19
C GLY A 36 -1.59 5.54 -11.84
N GLY A 37 -0.29 5.73 -11.66
CA GLY A 37 0.49 6.68 -12.45
C GLY A 37 0.85 7.99 -11.77
N SER A 38 1.12 9.05 -12.57
CA SER A 38 1.67 10.33 -12.08
C SER A 38 0.75 11.10 -11.15
N ALA A 39 -0.54 10.78 -11.15
CA ALA A 39 -1.52 11.43 -10.29
C ALA A 39 -1.24 11.21 -8.79
N ILE A 40 -0.40 10.24 -8.40
CA ILE A 40 0.08 10.10 -7.02
C ILE A 40 0.70 11.40 -6.48
N LEU A 41 1.46 12.12 -7.30
CA LEU A 41 2.08 13.38 -6.92
C LEU A 41 1.03 14.48 -6.65
N HIS A 42 -0.06 14.45 -7.41
CA HIS A 42 -1.19 15.35 -7.20
C HIS A 42 -1.95 14.98 -5.92
N GLN A 43 -2.16 13.69 -5.66
CA GLN A 43 -2.83 13.22 -4.44
C GLN A 43 -2.03 13.60 -3.18
N LEU A 44 -0.73 13.39 -3.18
CA LEU A 44 0.15 13.83 -2.09
C LEU A 44 0.04 15.34 -1.85
N LYS A 45 0.14 16.14 -2.93
CA LYS A 45 -0.02 17.59 -2.85
C LYS A 45 -1.38 18.01 -2.29
N HIS A 46 -2.47 17.38 -2.72
CA HIS A 46 -3.83 17.64 -2.24
C HIS A 46 -3.98 17.30 -0.75
N ALA A 47 -3.29 16.25 -0.30
CA ALA A 47 -3.23 15.87 1.12
C ALA A 47 -2.31 16.77 1.96
N GLY A 48 -1.64 17.76 1.35
CA GLY A 48 -0.69 18.63 2.03
C GLY A 48 0.65 17.95 2.34
N ILE A 49 0.95 16.84 1.69
CA ILE A 49 2.17 16.05 1.90
C ILE A 49 3.18 16.38 0.79
N ASP A 50 4.37 16.88 1.18
CA ASP A 50 5.46 16.99 0.23
C ASP A 50 5.99 15.59 -0.10
N TRP A 51 5.95 15.20 -1.37
CA TRP A 51 6.42 13.89 -1.81
C TRP A 51 7.90 13.63 -1.45
N LYS A 52 8.72 14.67 -1.23
CA LYS A 52 10.12 14.56 -0.80
C LYS A 52 10.25 14.01 0.63
N GLU A 53 9.23 14.20 1.45
CA GLU A 53 9.19 13.68 2.82
C GLU A 53 8.71 12.23 2.90
N VAL A 54 8.14 11.70 1.80
CA VAL A 54 7.77 10.29 1.70
C VAL A 54 9.02 9.47 1.41
N ARG A 55 9.70 9.04 2.46
CA ARG A 55 10.99 8.34 2.38
C ARG A 55 10.87 6.83 2.53
N THR A 56 9.76 6.36 3.05
CA THR A 56 9.48 4.94 3.23
C THR A 56 8.21 4.56 2.49
N ILE A 57 8.31 3.57 1.61
CA ILE A 57 7.21 3.09 0.77
C ILE A 57 7.12 1.57 0.90
N PHE A 58 5.91 1.05 0.95
CA PHE A 58 5.64 -0.38 0.80
C PHE A 58 4.73 -0.62 -0.40
N VAL A 59 5.03 -1.63 -1.20
CA VAL A 59 4.21 -2.02 -2.35
C VAL A 59 3.67 -3.43 -2.11
N THR A 60 2.35 -3.54 -2.05
CA THR A 60 1.67 -4.79 -1.72
C THR A 60 1.82 -5.83 -2.82
N HIS A 61 1.64 -5.43 -4.09
CA HIS A 61 1.71 -6.31 -5.24
C HIS A 61 1.90 -5.58 -6.57
N LYS A 62 2.00 -6.34 -7.66
CA LYS A 62 2.41 -5.86 -8.99
C LYS A 62 1.30 -5.36 -9.91
N HIS A 63 0.05 -5.28 -9.48
CA HIS A 63 -1.02 -4.78 -10.35
C HIS A 63 -0.80 -3.31 -10.70
N ILE A 64 -1.26 -2.93 -11.89
CA ILE A 64 -0.97 -1.64 -12.51
C ILE A 64 -1.50 -0.45 -11.68
N ASP A 65 -2.61 -0.64 -11.00
CA ASP A 65 -3.25 0.33 -10.13
C ASP A 65 -2.62 0.46 -8.74
N HIS A 66 -1.56 -0.29 -8.46
CA HIS A 66 -0.74 -0.19 -7.24
C HIS A 66 0.69 0.25 -7.54
N ILE A 67 1.28 -0.24 -8.65
CA ILE A 67 2.72 -0.09 -8.89
C ILE A 67 3.10 1.11 -9.76
N THR A 68 2.21 1.60 -10.66
CA THR A 68 2.63 2.60 -11.65
C THR A 68 2.92 3.96 -11.04
N GLY A 69 2.24 4.35 -9.96
CA GLY A 69 2.59 5.54 -9.20
C GLY A 69 3.96 5.44 -8.51
N ILE A 70 4.37 4.22 -8.12
CA ILE A 70 5.70 3.99 -7.53
C ILE A 70 6.81 4.28 -8.53
N ILE A 71 6.64 3.95 -9.82
CA ILE A 71 7.62 4.31 -10.86
C ILE A 71 7.78 5.83 -10.96
N TRP A 72 6.69 6.58 -10.79
CA TRP A 72 6.76 8.04 -10.73
C TRP A 72 7.47 8.54 -9.47
N MET A 73 7.26 7.92 -8.32
CA MET A 73 8.01 8.24 -7.09
C MET A 73 9.50 7.95 -7.28
N ILE A 74 9.87 6.77 -7.81
CA ILE A 74 11.28 6.43 -8.12
C ILE A 74 11.89 7.49 -9.03
N ARG A 75 11.19 7.88 -10.12
CA ARG A 75 11.66 8.90 -11.03
C ARG A 75 11.92 10.24 -10.32
N MET A 76 10.94 10.71 -9.55
CA MET A 76 11.05 11.99 -8.83
C MET A 76 12.20 11.98 -7.84
N ILE A 77 12.30 10.92 -7.02
CA ILE A 77 13.36 10.77 -6.03
C ILE A 77 14.73 10.76 -6.71
N CYS A 78 14.94 9.90 -7.71
CA CYS A 78 16.22 9.78 -8.40
C CYS A 78 16.62 11.08 -9.16
N GLN A 79 15.65 11.73 -9.81
CA GLN A 79 15.88 12.98 -10.52
C GLN A 79 16.34 14.10 -9.57
N HIS A 80 15.66 14.24 -8.42
CA HIS A 80 16.00 15.29 -7.45
C HIS A 80 17.25 14.94 -6.63
N MET A 81 17.55 13.66 -6.40
CA MET A 81 18.86 13.25 -5.88
C MET A 81 19.99 13.69 -6.83
N LYS A 82 19.80 13.52 -8.14
CA LYS A 82 20.78 13.96 -9.16
C LYS A 82 20.94 15.47 -9.20
N GLN A 83 19.88 16.24 -8.97
CA GLN A 83 19.89 17.70 -8.93
C GLN A 83 20.45 18.26 -7.60
N GLY A 84 20.64 17.41 -6.59
CA GLY A 84 21.04 17.84 -5.24
C GLY A 84 19.89 18.44 -4.43
N GLU A 85 18.64 18.22 -4.84
CA GLU A 85 17.44 18.77 -4.22
C GLU A 85 16.69 17.78 -3.32
N TYR A 86 17.18 16.55 -3.23
CA TYR A 86 16.66 15.51 -2.33
C TYR A 86 17.77 15.09 -1.37
N GLU A 87 17.60 15.39 -0.10
CA GLU A 87 18.57 15.04 0.95
C GLU A 87 18.23 13.65 1.55
N GLY A 88 19.28 12.95 2.03
CA GLY A 88 19.13 11.66 2.68
C GLY A 88 18.82 10.50 1.72
N GLU A 89 18.19 9.49 2.25
CA GLU A 89 17.89 8.21 1.58
C GLU A 89 16.39 7.95 1.54
N ALA A 90 15.97 7.06 0.65
CA ALA A 90 14.62 6.54 0.60
C ALA A 90 14.64 5.01 0.45
N VAL A 91 13.60 4.36 0.96
CA VAL A 91 13.47 2.91 0.95
C VAL A 91 12.11 2.50 0.39
N ILE A 92 12.11 1.52 -0.50
CA ILE A 92 10.92 0.86 -1.01
C ILE A 92 10.98 -0.61 -0.61
N TYR A 93 10.02 -1.05 0.18
CA TYR A 93 9.83 -2.43 0.57
C TYR A 93 8.76 -3.10 -0.30
N ALA A 94 8.97 -4.33 -0.71
CA ALA A 94 7.97 -5.19 -1.34
C ALA A 94 8.45 -6.64 -1.32
N HIS A 95 7.65 -7.59 -1.74
CA HIS A 95 8.16 -8.93 -2.01
C HIS A 95 9.06 -8.96 -3.28
N ASP A 96 9.80 -10.02 -3.46
CA ASP A 96 10.83 -10.19 -4.50
C ASP A 96 10.34 -9.88 -5.93
N GLU A 97 9.20 -10.44 -6.35
CA GLU A 97 8.68 -10.21 -7.72
C GLU A 97 8.38 -8.73 -8.02
N VAL A 98 7.91 -7.96 -7.01
CA VAL A 98 7.65 -6.53 -7.18
C VAL A 98 8.96 -5.76 -7.23
N ILE A 99 9.93 -6.10 -6.39
CA ILE A 99 11.25 -5.45 -6.43
C ILE A 99 11.92 -5.68 -7.78
N ASP A 100 11.92 -6.91 -8.29
CA ASP A 100 12.50 -7.23 -9.60
C ASP A 100 11.80 -6.46 -10.73
N LEU A 101 10.47 -6.38 -10.70
CA LEU A 101 9.69 -5.63 -11.68
C LEU A 101 9.99 -4.11 -11.61
N LEU A 102 10.04 -3.52 -10.41
CA LEU A 102 10.38 -2.11 -10.23
C LEU A 102 11.78 -1.78 -10.74
N LEU A 103 12.76 -2.64 -10.47
CA LEU A 103 14.14 -2.50 -10.98
C LEU A 103 14.18 -2.58 -12.51
N ASP A 104 13.44 -3.51 -13.10
CA ASP A 104 13.39 -3.69 -14.56
C ASP A 104 12.71 -2.48 -15.24
N LEU A 105 11.57 -2.03 -14.72
CA LEU A 105 10.87 -0.84 -15.20
C LEU A 105 11.73 0.42 -15.05
N ALA A 106 12.36 0.63 -13.90
CA ALA A 106 13.23 1.78 -13.68
C ALA A 106 14.39 1.80 -14.69
N ARG A 107 15.04 0.67 -14.92
CA ARG A 107 16.16 0.56 -15.89
C ARG A 107 15.73 0.81 -17.34
N LYS A 108 14.51 0.41 -17.70
CA LYS A 108 13.97 0.57 -19.07
C LYS A 108 13.39 1.95 -19.33
N LEU A 109 12.79 2.59 -18.34
CA LEU A 109 12.03 3.82 -18.50
C LEU A 109 12.81 5.07 -18.11
N LEU A 110 13.80 4.95 -17.20
CA LEU A 110 14.51 6.11 -16.66
C LEU A 110 15.94 6.21 -17.21
N PRO A 111 16.47 7.44 -17.34
CA PRO A 111 17.87 7.64 -17.74
C PRO A 111 18.84 7.00 -16.74
N LYS A 112 19.90 6.38 -17.24
CA LYS A 112 20.93 5.73 -16.40
C LYS A 112 21.47 6.65 -15.29
N LYS A 113 21.67 7.94 -15.59
CA LYS A 113 22.14 8.93 -14.60
C LYS A 113 21.20 9.15 -13.41
N GLU A 114 19.94 8.74 -13.53
CA GLU A 114 18.96 8.76 -12.45
C GLU A 114 18.95 7.40 -11.74
N THR A 115 18.91 6.30 -12.49
CA THR A 115 18.91 4.95 -11.90
C THR A 115 20.21 4.59 -11.16
N ASP A 116 21.30 5.34 -11.38
CA ASP A 116 22.56 5.18 -10.65
C ASP A 116 22.43 5.44 -9.12
N PHE A 117 21.36 6.06 -8.67
CA PHE A 117 21.04 6.26 -7.25
C PHE A 117 20.38 5.03 -6.61
N ILE A 118 19.81 4.13 -7.42
CA ILE A 118 19.24 2.88 -6.92
C ILE A 118 20.35 1.97 -6.39
N GLY A 119 20.18 1.49 -5.16
CA GLY A 119 21.18 0.73 -4.42
C GLY A 119 22.25 1.59 -3.72
N LYS A 120 22.16 2.92 -3.80
CA LYS A 120 23.06 3.86 -3.11
C LYS A 120 22.34 4.74 -2.11
N ARG A 121 21.29 5.42 -2.55
CA ARG A 121 20.47 6.36 -1.77
C ARG A 121 18.98 6.04 -1.88
N LEU A 122 18.55 5.39 -2.94
CA LEU A 122 17.24 4.78 -3.06
C LEU A 122 17.39 3.27 -2.99
N HIS A 123 16.88 2.67 -1.92
CA HIS A 123 16.99 1.24 -1.65
C HIS A 123 15.67 0.53 -1.98
N LEU A 124 15.71 -0.45 -2.87
CA LEU A 124 14.60 -1.35 -3.15
C LEU A 124 14.91 -2.67 -2.43
N ILE A 125 14.15 -2.99 -1.39
CA ILE A 125 14.43 -4.09 -0.47
C ILE A 125 13.32 -5.14 -0.56
N ALA A 126 13.72 -6.37 -0.94
CA ALA A 126 12.83 -7.51 -0.93
C ALA A 126 12.63 -8.04 0.49
N VAL A 127 11.38 -8.05 0.95
CA VAL A 127 11.00 -8.61 2.25
C VAL A 127 10.41 -10.00 2.10
N LYS A 128 10.58 -10.83 3.15
CA LYS A 128 10.09 -12.20 3.21
C LYS A 128 8.86 -12.32 4.11
N ASN A 129 8.12 -13.40 3.90
CA ASN A 129 6.99 -13.73 4.77
C ASN A 129 7.43 -13.90 6.23
N GLY A 130 6.84 -13.11 7.13
CA GLY A 130 7.16 -13.07 8.55
C GLY A 130 8.35 -12.18 8.90
N GLU A 131 8.98 -11.53 7.93
CA GLU A 131 10.08 -10.59 8.18
C GLU A 131 9.57 -9.31 8.82
N SER A 132 10.33 -8.79 9.79
CA SER A 132 10.00 -7.54 10.47
C SER A 132 11.10 -6.51 10.28
N VAL A 133 10.68 -5.27 10.09
CA VAL A 133 11.56 -4.08 10.05
C VAL A 133 10.99 -3.00 10.95
N GLU A 134 11.78 -1.96 11.22
CA GLU A 134 11.32 -0.76 11.91
C GLU A 134 10.91 0.31 10.89
N ILE A 135 9.67 0.80 10.98
CA ILE A 135 9.12 1.90 10.17
C ILE A 135 8.33 2.82 11.11
N LEU A 136 8.57 4.13 11.05
CA LEU A 136 7.96 5.13 11.95
C LEU A 136 8.19 4.78 13.44
N ASN A 137 9.40 4.30 13.78
CA ASN A 137 9.76 3.83 15.12
C ASN A 137 8.84 2.71 15.66
N LYS A 138 8.21 1.95 14.76
CA LYS A 138 7.32 0.84 15.07
C LYS A 138 7.75 -0.42 14.37
N ARG A 139 7.51 -1.56 15.01
CA ARG A 139 7.75 -2.86 14.39
C ARG A 139 6.68 -3.15 13.34
N VAL A 140 7.10 -3.36 12.10
CA VAL A 140 6.25 -3.74 10.96
C VAL A 140 6.64 -5.13 10.50
N THR A 141 5.70 -6.06 10.54
CA THR A 141 5.89 -7.44 10.09
C THR A 141 5.14 -7.65 8.77
N PHE A 142 5.85 -8.03 7.73
CA PHE A 142 5.28 -8.34 6.43
C PHE A 142 4.83 -9.79 6.35
N PHE A 143 3.73 -10.06 5.65
CA PHE A 143 3.23 -11.42 5.50
C PHE A 143 2.63 -11.65 4.11
N ASP A 144 2.80 -12.87 3.61
CA ASP A 144 2.19 -13.33 2.37
C ASP A 144 0.71 -13.66 2.63
N ILE A 145 -0.19 -13.01 1.90
CA ILE A 145 -1.64 -13.24 2.02
C ILE A 145 -2.10 -14.46 1.23
N GLN A 146 -1.18 -15.13 0.50
CA GLN A 146 -1.45 -16.30 -0.34
C GLN A 146 -2.51 -16.04 -1.42
N SER A 147 -2.42 -14.87 -2.05
CA SER A 147 -3.28 -14.48 -3.15
C SER A 147 -3.25 -15.50 -4.30
N THR A 148 -4.41 -15.75 -4.89
CA THR A 148 -4.58 -16.68 -6.01
C THR A 148 -4.34 -16.05 -7.39
N LYS A 149 -4.29 -14.71 -7.47
CA LYS A 149 -4.13 -13.96 -8.72
C LYS A 149 -2.69 -13.52 -8.97
N ALA A 150 -2.09 -12.88 -8.00
CA ALA A 150 -0.71 -12.43 -8.03
C ALA A 150 -0.17 -12.46 -6.60
N LYS A 151 1.10 -12.81 -6.43
CA LYS A 151 1.73 -12.76 -5.11
C LYS A 151 1.51 -11.39 -4.49
N GLN A 152 0.97 -11.36 -3.27
CA GLN A 152 0.71 -10.14 -2.52
C GLN A 152 1.19 -10.29 -1.09
N PHE A 153 1.68 -9.18 -0.54
CA PHE A 153 2.04 -9.09 0.87
C PHE A 153 1.17 -8.04 1.55
N GLY A 154 0.73 -8.38 2.75
CA GLY A 154 0.21 -7.45 3.74
C GLY A 154 1.27 -7.10 4.77
N PHE A 155 0.89 -6.26 5.74
CA PHE A 155 1.72 -5.96 6.89
C PHE A 155 0.90 -5.79 8.16
N CYS A 156 1.53 -6.05 9.31
CA CYS A 156 1.02 -5.74 10.63
C CYS A 156 2.01 -4.81 11.34
N MET A 157 1.56 -3.64 11.76
CA MET A 157 2.34 -2.63 12.48
C MET A 157 1.90 -2.61 13.96
N GLU A 158 2.85 -2.76 14.88
CA GLU A 158 2.63 -2.64 16.31
C GLU A 158 2.60 -1.16 16.70
N LEU A 159 1.47 -0.67 17.23
CA LEU A 159 1.29 0.76 17.56
C LEU A 159 1.72 1.14 18.97
N GLY A 160 1.96 0.14 19.83
CA GLY A 160 2.17 0.29 21.27
C GLY A 160 0.90 -0.07 22.06
N ASP A 161 1.05 -0.29 23.37
CA ASP A 161 -0.04 -0.63 24.30
C ASP A 161 -0.92 -1.83 23.86
N GLY A 162 -0.35 -2.73 23.07
CA GLY A 162 -1.06 -3.89 22.51
C GLY A 162 -1.93 -3.56 21.29
N GLU A 163 -1.95 -2.32 20.83
CA GLU A 163 -2.66 -1.91 19.61
C GLU A 163 -1.89 -2.28 18.36
N ARG A 164 -2.63 -2.62 17.29
CA ARG A 164 -2.07 -3.00 15.98
C ARG A 164 -2.86 -2.40 14.84
N LEU A 165 -2.13 -2.05 13.77
CA LEU A 165 -2.70 -1.77 12.45
C LEU A 165 -2.30 -2.90 11.51
N THR A 166 -3.27 -3.52 10.86
CA THR A 166 -3.03 -4.56 9.86
C THR A 166 -3.62 -4.16 8.52
N CYS A 167 -2.82 -4.30 7.46
CA CYS A 167 -3.24 -4.12 6.07
C CYS A 167 -3.13 -5.47 5.36
N CYS A 168 -4.24 -5.98 4.84
CA CYS A 168 -4.36 -7.31 4.24
C CYS A 168 -4.33 -7.29 2.70
N GLY A 169 -4.00 -6.15 2.07
CA GLY A 169 -3.91 -6.08 0.61
C GLY A 169 -5.25 -6.01 -0.11
N ASP A 170 -5.34 -6.60 -1.29
CA ASP A 170 -6.42 -6.44 -2.27
C ASP A 170 -6.94 -7.82 -2.77
N GLU A 171 -7.28 -8.67 -1.82
CA GLU A 171 -7.84 -10.01 -2.06
C GLU A 171 -8.89 -10.34 -1.00
N PRO A 172 -9.80 -11.30 -1.29
CA PRO A 172 -10.65 -11.89 -0.29
C PRO A 172 -9.86 -12.46 0.88
N TYR A 173 -10.46 -12.40 2.08
CA TYR A 173 -9.84 -12.93 3.29
C TYR A 173 -9.35 -14.37 3.13
N ASN A 174 -8.12 -14.60 3.54
CA ASN A 174 -7.52 -15.92 3.62
C ASN A 174 -7.22 -16.28 5.09
N PRO A 175 -7.53 -17.51 5.55
CA PRO A 175 -7.24 -17.93 6.94
C PRO A 175 -5.79 -17.73 7.41
N CYS A 176 -4.82 -17.66 6.49
CA CYS A 176 -3.43 -17.37 6.83
C CYS A 176 -3.23 -15.96 7.43
N GLU A 177 -4.13 -15.02 7.13
CA GLU A 177 -4.11 -13.64 7.62
C GLU A 177 -4.59 -13.53 9.07
N LYS A 178 -5.38 -14.51 9.56
CA LYS A 178 -6.03 -14.47 10.87
C LYS A 178 -5.09 -14.06 12.00
N LYS A 179 -3.92 -14.66 12.08
CA LYS A 179 -2.93 -14.39 13.15
C LYS A 179 -2.44 -12.94 13.19
N TYR A 180 -2.51 -12.23 12.04
CA TYR A 180 -2.12 -10.83 11.93
C TYR A 180 -3.32 -9.88 12.09
N ALA A 181 -4.45 -10.23 11.50
CA ALA A 181 -5.64 -9.41 11.44
C ALA A 181 -6.52 -9.49 12.70
N GLU A 182 -6.55 -10.66 13.36
CA GLU A 182 -7.36 -10.87 14.57
C GLU A 182 -6.95 -9.89 15.68
N ASN A 183 -7.92 -9.25 16.30
CA ASN A 183 -7.74 -8.24 17.35
C ASN A 183 -6.94 -7.00 16.92
N SER A 184 -6.83 -6.71 15.63
CA SER A 184 -6.27 -5.44 15.17
C SER A 184 -7.14 -4.28 15.62
N THR A 185 -6.51 -3.20 16.09
CA THR A 185 -7.19 -1.92 16.40
C THR A 185 -7.67 -1.26 15.12
N TRP A 186 -6.82 -1.33 14.08
CA TRP A 186 -7.12 -0.85 12.73
C TRP A 186 -6.92 -1.99 11.74
N LEU A 187 -7.94 -2.29 10.95
CA LEU A 187 -7.87 -3.29 9.88
C LEU A 187 -8.19 -2.62 8.55
N LEU A 188 -7.22 -2.62 7.63
CA LEU A 188 -7.37 -2.21 6.24
C LEU A 188 -7.45 -3.47 5.39
N HIS A 189 -8.61 -3.71 4.79
CA HIS A 189 -8.85 -4.91 4.01
C HIS A 189 -9.74 -4.57 2.81
N GLU A 190 -9.66 -5.34 1.73
CA GLU A 190 -10.57 -5.22 0.61
C GLU A 190 -12.01 -5.45 1.06
N ALA A 191 -12.93 -4.63 0.56
CA ALA A 191 -14.35 -4.92 0.58
C ALA A 191 -14.97 -4.48 -0.74
N PHE A 192 -15.45 -5.43 -1.53
CA PHE A 192 -15.99 -5.18 -2.87
C PHE A 192 -17.36 -4.50 -2.82
N CYS A 193 -18.20 -4.83 -1.84
CA CYS A 193 -19.52 -4.25 -1.68
C CYS A 193 -19.94 -4.21 -0.21
N LEU A 194 -20.97 -3.44 0.09
CA LEU A 194 -21.65 -3.50 1.38
C LEU A 194 -22.40 -4.84 1.52
N ASP A 195 -22.53 -5.35 2.73
CA ASP A 195 -23.23 -6.61 3.00
C ASP A 195 -24.67 -6.59 2.46
N GLY A 196 -25.40 -5.49 2.67
CA GLY A 196 -26.73 -5.28 2.12
C GLY A 196 -26.84 -5.22 0.58
N GLN A 197 -25.72 -5.22 -0.13
CA GLN A 197 -25.65 -5.24 -1.59
C GLN A 197 -25.19 -6.60 -2.15
N ALA A 198 -24.96 -7.57 -1.30
CA ALA A 198 -24.41 -8.88 -1.67
C ALA A 198 -25.21 -9.58 -2.79
N ASP A 199 -26.54 -9.52 -2.73
CA ASP A 199 -27.42 -10.14 -3.73
C ASP A 199 -27.30 -9.50 -5.12
N ILE A 200 -26.87 -8.23 -5.19
CA ILE A 200 -26.67 -7.51 -6.45
C ILE A 200 -25.36 -7.93 -7.11
N PHE A 201 -24.36 -8.28 -6.29
CA PHE A 201 -23.01 -8.59 -6.72
C PHE A 201 -22.65 -10.09 -6.66
N HIS A 202 -23.65 -10.97 -6.63
CA HIS A 202 -23.50 -12.42 -6.65
C HIS A 202 -22.47 -12.97 -7.66
N PRO A 203 -22.28 -12.39 -8.88
CA PRO A 203 -21.25 -12.83 -9.80
C PRO A 203 -19.80 -12.66 -9.29
N TYR A 204 -19.62 -11.90 -8.23
CA TYR A 204 -18.32 -11.55 -7.64
C TYR A 204 -18.07 -12.26 -6.31
N GLU A 205 -18.53 -13.49 -6.14
CA GLU A 205 -18.37 -14.34 -4.95
C GLU A 205 -16.91 -14.53 -4.47
N LYS A 206 -15.96 -14.07 -5.28
CA LYS A 206 -14.51 -14.08 -4.94
C LYS A 206 -14.03 -12.81 -4.22
N HIS A 207 -14.93 -11.90 -3.88
CA HIS A 207 -14.63 -10.65 -3.19
C HIS A 207 -15.42 -10.54 -1.90
N HIS A 208 -14.81 -9.97 -0.86
CA HIS A 208 -15.43 -9.83 0.43
C HIS A 208 -16.52 -8.75 0.48
N ARG A 209 -17.49 -8.99 1.32
CA ARG A 209 -18.46 -8.01 1.81
C ARG A 209 -17.92 -7.31 3.05
N SER A 210 -18.35 -6.07 3.30
CA SER A 210 -17.84 -5.25 4.40
C SER A 210 -17.99 -5.88 5.80
N GLU A 211 -19.00 -6.72 6.01
CA GLU A 211 -19.32 -7.29 7.33
C GLU A 211 -18.69 -8.66 7.59
N GLU A 212 -18.17 -9.34 6.56
CA GLU A 212 -17.49 -10.63 6.73
C GLU A 212 -16.29 -10.52 7.67
N HIS A 213 -15.57 -9.39 7.62
CA HIS A 213 -14.43 -9.15 8.50
C HIS A 213 -14.78 -9.11 9.99
N THR A 214 -15.95 -8.59 10.34
CA THR A 214 -16.39 -8.48 11.74
C THR A 214 -16.81 -9.81 12.30
N SER A 215 -17.38 -10.71 11.48
CA SER A 215 -17.82 -12.05 11.92
C SER A 215 -16.66 -13.04 12.01
N GLU A 216 -15.70 -12.99 11.07
CA GLU A 216 -14.61 -13.96 11.02
C GLU A 216 -13.39 -13.55 11.84
N LEU A 217 -13.08 -12.25 11.91
CA LEU A 217 -11.86 -11.75 12.57
C LEU A 217 -12.11 -11.15 13.94
N GLN A 218 -13.36 -10.96 14.36
CA GLN A 218 -13.73 -10.31 15.62
C GLN A 218 -13.01 -8.96 15.86
N SER A 219 -12.66 -8.26 14.77
CA SER A 219 -12.02 -6.97 14.83
C SER A 219 -13.07 -5.89 15.10
N LEU A 220 -12.98 -5.21 16.24
CA LEU A 220 -14.15 -4.53 16.81
C LEU A 220 -14.07 -3.00 16.83
N ARG A 221 -12.92 -2.36 16.51
CA ARG A 221 -12.83 -0.92 16.77
C ARG A 221 -12.82 -0.05 15.53
N HIS A 222 -12.05 -0.37 14.51
CA HIS A 222 -11.95 0.44 13.30
C HIS A 222 -11.68 -0.44 12.09
N LEU A 223 -12.71 -0.65 11.27
CA LEU A 223 -12.60 -1.29 9.97
C LEU A 223 -12.49 -0.21 8.92
N VAL A 224 -11.35 -0.12 8.24
CA VAL A 224 -11.19 0.70 7.04
C VAL A 224 -11.30 -0.23 5.86
N CYS A 225 -12.53 -0.40 5.35
CA CYS A 225 -12.77 -1.16 4.15
C CYS A 225 -12.52 -0.29 2.92
N ARG A 226 -11.93 -0.87 1.89
CA ARG A 226 -11.98 -0.32 0.55
C ARG A 226 -13.41 -0.47 0.02
N LEU A 227 -14.25 0.52 0.27
CA LEU A 227 -15.57 0.60 -0.32
C LEU A 227 -15.43 1.13 -1.74
N LEU A 228 -15.81 0.31 -2.71
CA LEU A 228 -16.12 0.77 -4.07
C LEU A 228 -17.45 1.52 -4.01
N LEU A 229 -17.39 2.77 -3.57
CA LEU A 229 -18.51 3.68 -3.75
C LEU A 229 -18.53 4.11 -5.21
N GLU A 230 -19.14 3.31 -6.08
CA GLU A 230 -19.75 3.85 -7.28
C GLU A 230 -20.92 4.72 -6.82
N GLN A 231 -20.67 6.01 -6.69
CA GLN A 231 -21.76 6.96 -6.66
C GLN A 231 -22.37 6.94 -8.07
N LYS A 232 -23.48 6.24 -8.22
CA LYS A 232 -24.34 6.48 -9.36
C LYS A 232 -24.86 7.91 -9.22
N ALA A 233 -24.41 8.77 -10.16
CA ALA A 233 -25.03 10.06 -10.44
C ALA A 233 -26.48 9.87 -10.88
#